data_e2b98525bec5ff1ba66d8a6b4cb46f4a
#
_entry.id   e2b98525bec5ff1ba66d8a6b4cb46f4a
#
_cell.length_a   1.000
_cell.length_b   1.000
_cell.length_c   1.000
_cell.angle_alpha   90.00
_cell.angle_beta   90.00
_cell.angle_gamma   90.00
#
_symmetry.space_group_name_H-M   'P 1'
#
loop_
_entity.id
_entity.type
_entity.pdbx_description
1 polymer ?
#
loop_
_entity_poly.entity_id
_entity_poly.type
_entity_poly.pdbx_seq_one_letter_code
_entity_poly.pdbx_strand_id
1 'polypeptide(L)'
;MSTEWNFKEQGTIDTDGGKIWFGAIGNQDSAKTPLIAIHGGPGMSHSYLYPLSDLADERLVIFYDQLDAGRSDRPNNSQNWNLPRFLRELDDLRKALDLHRVAIFGNSWGGTIAAAYASSNPKGLERLILSSPLLSTELWLADNQSHRDNLPSELISVMQRCEEESQEASQEYQDAVDVFY
;
A
#
# COMPACT_ATOMS: atom_id res chain seq x y z
N MET A 1 0.67 0.99 23.25
CA MET A 1 2.08 1.43 23.22
C MET A 1 2.31 2.08 21.88
N SER A 2 2.57 3.39 21.82
CA SER A 2 2.99 4.04 20.57
C SER A 2 4.38 3.54 20.25
N THR A 3 4.52 2.70 19.26
CA THR A 3 5.83 2.38 18.69
C THR A 3 6.37 3.67 18.08
N GLU A 4 7.26 4.36 18.76
CA GLU A 4 8.01 5.46 18.18
C GLU A 4 8.93 4.87 17.11
N TRP A 5 8.52 5.05 15.87
CA TRP A 5 9.30 4.69 14.71
C TRP A 5 10.51 5.63 14.61
N ASN A 6 11.70 5.09 14.57
CA ASN A 6 12.93 5.88 14.62
C ASN A 6 13.35 6.35 13.22
N PHE A 7 12.49 7.16 12.57
CA PHE A 7 12.85 7.79 11.30
C PHE A 7 13.96 8.81 11.49
N LYS A 8 14.97 8.76 10.64
CA LYS A 8 16.04 9.78 10.60
C LYS A 8 15.55 11.08 9.98
N GLU A 9 14.64 10.97 9.04
CA GLU A 9 13.98 12.08 8.38
C GLU A 9 12.51 11.75 8.20
N GLN A 10 11.62 12.68 8.46
CA GLN A 10 10.20 12.57 8.18
C GLN A 10 9.62 13.95 7.93
N GLY A 11 8.56 13.99 7.16
CA GLY A 11 7.90 15.24 6.82
C GLY A 11 6.71 15.05 5.91
N THR A 12 6.31 16.13 5.27
CA THR A 12 5.24 16.11 4.28
C THR A 12 5.72 16.70 2.96
N ILE A 13 5.16 16.22 1.88
CA ILE A 13 5.42 16.65 0.50
C ILE A 13 4.13 17.13 -0.11
N ASP A 14 4.17 18.29 -0.76
CA ASP A 14 3.02 18.81 -1.52
C ASP A 14 2.80 17.97 -2.78
N THR A 15 1.57 17.52 -2.97
CA THR A 15 1.14 16.79 -4.17
C THR A 15 -0.16 17.38 -4.71
N ASP A 16 -0.57 16.95 -5.89
CA ASP A 16 -1.88 17.29 -6.41
C ASP A 16 -2.99 16.71 -5.52
N GLY A 17 -3.73 17.59 -4.84
CA GLY A 17 -4.84 17.24 -3.95
C GLY A 17 -4.55 17.31 -2.46
N GLY A 18 -3.30 17.49 -2.02
CA GLY A 18 -2.93 17.61 -0.60
C GLY A 18 -1.49 17.22 -0.31
N LYS A 19 -1.14 17.16 0.97
CA LYS A 19 0.19 16.75 1.41
C LYS A 19 0.21 15.27 1.74
N ILE A 20 1.23 14.57 1.24
CA ILE A 20 1.53 13.21 1.65
C ILE A 20 2.65 13.21 2.70
N TRP A 21 2.53 12.33 3.68
CA TRP A 21 3.56 12.11 4.68
C TRP A 21 4.59 11.09 4.17
N PHE A 22 5.87 11.30 4.54
CA PHE A 22 6.93 10.30 4.37
C PHE A 22 7.79 10.18 5.62
N GLY A 23 8.44 9.02 5.77
CA GLY A 23 9.48 8.75 6.74
C GLY A 23 10.60 7.94 6.11
N ALA A 24 11.84 8.34 6.35
CA ALA A 24 13.04 7.71 5.81
C ALA A 24 13.94 7.20 6.94
N ILE A 25 14.48 6.01 6.76
CA ILE A 25 15.41 5.36 7.69
C ILE A 25 16.56 4.73 6.91
N GLY A 26 17.76 4.73 7.48
CA GLY A 26 18.95 4.15 6.86
C GLY A 26 19.96 5.19 6.43
N ASN A 27 20.90 4.80 5.58
CA ASN A 27 21.98 5.64 5.12
C ASN A 27 21.68 6.25 3.76
N GLN A 28 21.56 7.57 3.71
CA GLN A 28 21.36 8.34 2.47
C GLN A 28 22.56 8.26 1.53
N ASP A 29 23.77 8.13 2.09
CA ASP A 29 25.02 8.03 1.33
C ASP A 29 25.35 6.60 0.88
N SER A 30 24.44 5.65 1.09
CA SER A 30 24.61 4.27 0.65
C SER A 30 24.74 4.19 -0.88
N ALA A 31 25.72 3.43 -1.36
CA ALA A 31 25.82 3.12 -2.78
C ALA A 31 24.67 2.21 -3.28
N LYS A 32 23.93 1.55 -2.36
CA LYS A 32 22.79 0.71 -2.70
C LYS A 32 21.57 1.57 -3.06
N THR A 33 20.81 1.11 -4.03
CA THR A 33 19.60 1.78 -4.51
C THR A 33 18.59 1.95 -3.36
N PRO A 34 18.11 3.18 -3.10
CA PRO A 34 17.05 3.43 -2.12
C PRO A 34 15.78 2.60 -2.42
N LEU A 35 15.08 2.19 -1.36
CA LEU A 35 13.83 1.43 -1.45
C LEU A 35 12.66 2.32 -1.05
N ILE A 36 11.67 2.47 -1.92
CA ILE A 36 10.36 3.05 -1.60
C ILE A 36 9.38 1.92 -1.31
N ALA A 37 8.75 1.95 -0.15
CA ALA A 37 7.73 0.99 0.28
C ALA A 37 6.33 1.57 0.12
N ILE A 38 5.49 0.94 -0.73
CA ILE A 38 4.13 1.36 -1.04
C ILE A 38 3.15 0.44 -0.33
N HIS A 39 2.36 1.00 0.59
CA HIS A 39 1.37 0.25 1.35
C HIS A 39 0.12 -0.12 0.53
N GLY A 40 -0.59 -1.13 1.01
CA GLY A 40 -1.84 -1.61 0.47
C GLY A 40 -3.07 -0.85 0.94
N GLY A 41 -4.20 -1.45 0.82
CA GLY A 41 -5.54 -0.95 1.10
C GLY A 41 -6.38 -0.97 -0.16
N PRO A 42 -6.80 0.18 -0.75
CA PRO A 42 -6.43 1.57 -0.42
C PRO A 42 -6.84 2.02 0.99
N GLY A 43 -6.15 3.03 1.55
CA GLY A 43 -6.49 3.64 2.84
C GLY A 43 -5.80 3.06 4.08
N MET A 44 -4.95 2.05 3.95
CA MET A 44 -4.06 1.60 5.04
C MET A 44 -2.96 2.63 5.30
N SER A 45 -1.94 2.28 6.08
CA SER A 45 -0.77 3.13 6.31
C SER A 45 0.50 2.31 6.16
N HIS A 46 1.65 3.00 6.13
CA HIS A 46 2.97 2.38 6.08
C HIS A 46 3.25 1.44 7.27
N SER A 47 2.52 1.53 8.37
CA SER A 47 2.90 0.95 9.66
C SER A 47 3.16 -0.56 9.61
N TYR A 48 2.38 -1.33 8.88
CA TYR A 48 2.57 -2.78 8.77
C TYR A 48 3.77 -3.18 7.88
N LEU A 49 4.27 -2.25 7.06
CA LEU A 49 5.46 -2.45 6.24
C LEU A 49 6.77 -2.14 6.98
N TYR A 50 6.68 -1.65 8.20
CA TYR A 50 7.86 -1.24 8.96
C TYR A 50 8.94 -2.33 9.14
N PRO A 51 8.64 -3.62 9.15
CA PRO A 51 9.70 -4.65 9.12
C PRO A 51 10.71 -4.51 7.98
N LEU A 52 10.35 -3.82 6.87
CA LEU A 52 11.30 -3.48 5.82
C LEU A 52 12.41 -2.51 6.30
N SER A 53 12.25 -1.89 7.47
CA SER A 53 13.29 -1.09 8.11
C SER A 53 14.54 -1.89 8.46
N ASP A 54 14.47 -3.21 8.55
CA ASP A 54 15.64 -4.08 8.75
C ASP A 54 16.66 -3.97 7.59
N LEU A 55 16.22 -3.48 6.43
CA LEU A 55 17.10 -3.18 5.29
C LEU A 55 17.87 -1.85 5.45
N ALA A 56 17.56 -1.07 6.49
CA ALA A 56 18.14 0.25 6.70
C ALA A 56 19.64 0.22 7.04
N ASP A 57 20.17 -0.89 7.50
CA ASP A 57 21.60 -1.10 7.70
C ASP A 57 22.38 -1.03 6.38
N GLU A 58 21.72 -1.33 5.27
CA GLU A 58 22.37 -1.41 3.96
C GLU A 58 22.01 -0.26 3.03
N ARG A 59 20.82 0.29 3.14
CA ARG A 59 20.26 1.27 2.20
C ARG A 59 19.29 2.24 2.86
N LEU A 60 18.96 3.31 2.14
CA LEU A 60 17.84 4.16 2.50
C LEU A 60 16.52 3.43 2.23
N VAL A 61 15.64 3.38 3.22
CA VAL A 61 14.28 2.85 3.11
C VAL A 61 13.32 4.00 3.37
N ILE A 62 12.41 4.23 2.42
CA ILE A 62 11.44 5.32 2.44
C ILE A 62 10.05 4.71 2.53
N PHE A 63 9.32 5.09 3.55
CA PHE A 63 7.90 4.82 3.72
C PHE A 63 7.13 6.10 3.41
N TYR A 64 5.95 5.98 2.83
CA TYR A 64 5.04 7.10 2.73
C TYR A 64 3.60 6.63 2.91
N ASP A 65 2.74 7.54 3.31
CA ASP A 65 1.29 7.31 3.34
C ASP A 65 0.68 7.99 2.12
N GLN A 66 -0.11 7.24 1.37
CA GLN A 66 -0.87 7.77 0.24
C GLN A 66 -1.87 8.83 0.74
N LEU A 67 -2.32 9.74 -0.11
CA LEU A 67 -3.34 10.71 0.25
C LEU A 67 -4.61 9.98 0.74
N ASP A 68 -5.31 10.56 1.69
CA ASP A 68 -6.45 9.97 2.41
C ASP A 68 -6.08 8.78 3.32
N ALA A 69 -4.78 8.51 3.55
CA ALA A 69 -4.29 7.40 4.36
C ALA A 69 -3.30 7.87 5.45
N GLY A 70 -3.17 7.06 6.50
CA GLY A 70 -2.15 7.21 7.54
C GLY A 70 -2.02 8.63 8.11
N ARG A 71 -0.83 9.20 7.94
CA ARG A 71 -0.42 10.55 8.41
C ARG A 71 -0.55 11.63 7.34
N SER A 72 -0.98 11.28 6.13
CA SER A 72 -1.20 12.21 5.03
C SER A 72 -2.50 13.00 5.21
N ASP A 73 -2.64 14.09 4.46
CA ASP A 73 -3.88 14.86 4.41
C ASP A 73 -5.07 13.99 3.98
N ARG A 74 -6.25 14.33 4.47
CA ARG A 74 -7.49 13.60 4.20
C ARG A 74 -8.55 14.52 3.59
N PRO A 75 -8.38 14.96 2.34
CA PRO A 75 -9.37 15.79 1.66
C PRO A 75 -10.71 15.08 1.43
N ASN A 76 -10.76 13.75 1.48
CA ASN A 76 -11.95 12.93 1.23
C ASN A 76 -12.64 13.30 -0.10
N ASN A 77 -11.85 13.63 -1.11
CA ASN A 77 -12.34 13.98 -2.43
C ASN A 77 -12.16 12.78 -3.38
N SER A 78 -13.26 12.16 -3.79
CA SER A 78 -13.25 11.00 -4.67
C SER A 78 -12.59 11.25 -6.03
N GLN A 79 -12.47 12.51 -6.47
CA GLN A 79 -11.72 12.86 -7.67
C GLN A 79 -10.21 12.56 -7.54
N ASN A 80 -9.71 12.43 -6.31
CA ASN A 80 -8.33 12.04 -6.03
C ASN A 80 -8.11 10.52 -6.11
N TRP A 81 -9.16 9.71 -6.10
CA TRP A 81 -9.06 8.25 -6.05
C TRP A 81 -8.95 7.64 -7.44
N ASN A 82 -7.84 7.93 -8.11
CA ASN A 82 -7.54 7.40 -9.43
C ASN A 82 -6.06 7.04 -9.57
N LEU A 83 -5.78 6.01 -10.35
CA LEU A 83 -4.42 5.48 -10.50
C LEU A 83 -3.41 6.52 -11.01
N PRO A 84 -3.70 7.34 -12.04
CA PRO A 84 -2.76 8.36 -12.49
C PRO A 84 -2.30 9.33 -11.41
N ARG A 85 -3.18 9.66 -10.46
CA ARG A 85 -2.81 10.53 -9.35
C ARG A 85 -1.86 9.82 -8.37
N PHE A 86 -2.10 8.55 -8.04
CA PHE A 86 -1.17 7.78 -7.19
C PHE A 86 0.20 7.60 -7.85
N LEU A 87 0.27 7.53 -9.18
CA LEU A 87 1.55 7.51 -9.89
C LEU A 87 2.29 8.84 -9.75
N ARG A 88 1.57 9.97 -9.81
CA ARG A 88 2.17 11.30 -9.58
C ARG A 88 2.70 11.47 -8.15
N GLU A 89 2.06 10.89 -7.12
CA GLU A 89 2.61 10.89 -5.76
C GLU A 89 4.03 10.32 -5.72
N LEU A 90 4.30 9.23 -6.46
CA LEU A 90 5.63 8.64 -6.54
C LEU A 90 6.64 9.56 -7.22
N ASP A 91 6.23 10.25 -8.28
CA ASP A 91 7.09 11.22 -8.95
C ASP A 91 7.40 12.42 -8.04
N ASP A 92 6.38 12.94 -7.33
CA ASP A 92 6.53 14.04 -6.38
C ASP A 92 7.43 13.65 -5.21
N LEU A 93 7.25 12.43 -4.66
CA LEU A 93 8.09 11.87 -3.60
C LEU A 93 9.54 11.75 -4.06
N ARG A 94 9.78 11.16 -5.23
CA ARG A 94 11.12 11.01 -5.80
C ARG A 94 11.79 12.35 -6.05
N LYS A 95 11.06 13.31 -6.58
CA LYS A 95 11.55 14.66 -6.84
C LYS A 95 11.90 15.41 -5.55
N ALA A 96 11.01 15.36 -4.56
CA ALA A 96 11.21 16.06 -3.29
C ALA A 96 12.41 15.53 -2.50
N LEU A 97 12.69 14.22 -2.60
CA LEU A 97 13.79 13.54 -1.91
C LEU A 97 15.03 13.33 -2.81
N ASP A 98 15.08 13.96 -4.00
CA ASP A 98 16.18 13.84 -4.98
C ASP A 98 16.59 12.40 -5.34
N LEU A 99 15.58 11.52 -5.48
CA LEU A 99 15.77 10.10 -5.73
C LEU A 99 15.89 9.80 -7.23
N HIS A 100 17.09 9.95 -7.77
CA HIS A 100 17.34 9.65 -9.19
C HIS A 100 17.27 8.15 -9.52
N ARG A 101 17.61 7.30 -8.56
CA ARG A 101 17.56 5.83 -8.66
C ARG A 101 16.72 5.29 -7.53
N VAL A 102 15.84 4.32 -7.82
CA VAL A 102 14.97 3.69 -6.82
C VAL A 102 14.73 2.23 -7.11
N ALA A 103 14.57 1.46 -6.03
CA ALA A 103 13.84 0.20 -6.01
C ALA A 103 12.44 0.49 -5.42
N ILE A 104 11.42 -0.17 -5.91
CA ILE A 104 10.06 -0.03 -5.40
C ILE A 104 9.58 -1.38 -4.88
N PHE A 105 9.09 -1.40 -3.64
CA PHE A 105 8.32 -2.48 -3.06
C PHE A 105 6.86 -2.06 -2.99
N GLY A 106 5.94 -2.88 -3.52
CA GLY A 106 4.51 -2.65 -3.43
C GLY A 106 3.77 -3.88 -2.91
N ASN A 107 2.96 -3.68 -1.87
CA ASN A 107 2.13 -4.73 -1.32
C ASN A 107 0.65 -4.51 -1.65
N SER A 108 -0.05 -5.56 -2.08
CA SER A 108 -1.48 -5.54 -2.37
C SER A 108 -1.83 -4.40 -3.36
N TRP A 109 -2.69 -3.44 -2.99
CA TRP A 109 -2.95 -2.21 -3.76
C TRP A 109 -1.67 -1.41 -4.08
N GLY A 110 -0.73 -1.34 -3.14
CA GLY A 110 0.59 -0.74 -3.41
C GLY A 110 1.36 -1.48 -4.50
N GLY A 111 1.13 -2.77 -4.67
CA GLY A 111 1.65 -3.58 -5.78
C GLY A 111 1.02 -3.19 -7.12
N THR A 112 -0.28 -2.85 -7.15
CA THR A 112 -0.95 -2.29 -8.34
C THR A 112 -0.31 -0.98 -8.76
N ILE A 113 -0.12 -0.05 -7.81
CA ILE A 113 0.56 1.23 -8.06
C ILE A 113 1.96 1.01 -8.59
N ALA A 114 2.75 0.15 -7.93
CA ALA A 114 4.13 -0.15 -8.29
C ALA A 114 4.24 -0.74 -9.71
N ALA A 115 3.37 -1.69 -10.06
CA ALA A 115 3.34 -2.31 -11.39
C ALA A 115 2.94 -1.31 -12.48
N ALA A 116 1.91 -0.49 -12.23
CA ALA A 116 1.47 0.54 -13.16
C ALA A 116 2.56 1.62 -13.35
N TYR A 117 3.24 2.01 -12.27
CA TYR A 117 4.37 2.92 -12.33
C TYR A 117 5.52 2.35 -13.17
N ALA A 118 5.89 1.10 -12.93
CA ALA A 118 6.93 0.43 -13.71
C ALA A 118 6.57 0.31 -15.20
N SER A 119 5.28 0.11 -15.52
CA SER A 119 4.78 0.04 -16.91
C SER A 119 4.92 1.36 -17.67
N SER A 120 5.01 2.49 -16.98
CA SER A 120 5.32 3.79 -17.60
C SER A 120 6.81 3.98 -17.94
N ASN A 121 7.65 2.99 -17.59
CA ASN A 121 9.09 2.99 -17.81
C ASN A 121 9.81 4.25 -17.25
N PRO A 122 9.60 4.59 -15.96
CA PRO A 122 10.17 5.79 -15.37
C PRO A 122 11.70 5.67 -15.28
N LYS A 123 12.40 6.76 -15.59
CA LYS A 123 13.86 6.78 -15.49
C LYS A 123 14.30 6.49 -14.05
N GLY A 124 15.33 5.66 -13.90
CA GLY A 124 15.95 5.36 -12.61
C GLY A 124 15.18 4.34 -11.76
N LEU A 125 14.09 3.76 -12.23
CA LEU A 125 13.53 2.56 -11.60
C LEU A 125 14.44 1.37 -11.93
N GLU A 126 15.13 0.84 -10.92
CA GLU A 126 16.08 -0.25 -11.10
C GLU A 126 15.53 -1.62 -10.72
N ARG A 127 14.63 -1.67 -9.76
CA ARG A 127 14.03 -2.91 -9.28
C ARG A 127 12.57 -2.69 -8.87
N LEU A 128 11.79 -3.72 -9.12
CA LEU A 128 10.40 -3.82 -8.71
C LEU A 128 10.21 -5.09 -7.89
N ILE A 129 9.67 -4.96 -6.70
CA ILE A 129 9.31 -6.06 -5.80
C ILE A 129 7.80 -5.99 -5.56
N LEU A 130 7.09 -7.03 -5.94
CA LEU A 130 5.65 -7.13 -5.78
C LEU A 130 5.33 -8.21 -4.72
N SER A 131 4.59 -7.81 -3.70
CA SER A 131 4.13 -8.68 -2.63
C SER A 131 2.61 -8.77 -2.69
N SER A 132 2.07 -9.92 -3.07
CA SER A 132 0.64 -10.18 -3.23
C SER A 132 -0.12 -9.04 -3.95
N PRO A 133 0.32 -8.64 -5.16
CA PRO A 133 -0.23 -7.47 -5.84
C PRO A 133 -1.63 -7.77 -6.39
N LEU A 134 -2.54 -6.78 -6.32
CA LEU A 134 -3.82 -6.84 -7.03
C LEU A 134 -3.62 -6.36 -8.48
N LEU A 135 -3.31 -7.25 -9.40
CA LEU A 135 -3.05 -6.92 -10.81
C LEU A 135 -4.26 -7.11 -11.74
N SER A 136 -5.22 -7.94 -11.33
CA SER A 136 -6.47 -8.16 -12.06
C SER A 136 -7.61 -8.32 -11.05
N THR A 137 -8.53 -7.38 -11.05
CA THR A 137 -9.73 -7.47 -10.20
C THR A 137 -10.60 -8.65 -10.61
N GLU A 138 -10.69 -8.95 -11.92
CA GLU A 138 -11.47 -10.08 -12.43
C GLU A 138 -10.96 -11.43 -11.88
N LEU A 139 -9.63 -11.66 -12.00
CA LEU A 139 -9.02 -12.88 -11.48
C LEU A 139 -9.14 -12.95 -9.96
N TRP A 140 -8.91 -11.85 -9.26
CA TRP A 140 -9.04 -11.80 -7.81
C TRP A 140 -10.45 -12.14 -7.34
N LEU A 141 -11.50 -11.61 -8.01
CA LEU A 141 -12.89 -11.93 -7.69
C LEU A 141 -13.20 -13.41 -7.97
N ALA A 142 -12.71 -13.96 -9.09
CA ALA A 142 -12.91 -15.36 -9.44
C ALA A 142 -12.23 -16.30 -8.43
N ASP A 143 -10.99 -15.99 -8.04
CA ASP A 143 -10.24 -16.78 -7.05
C ASP A 143 -10.92 -16.72 -5.67
N ASN A 144 -11.35 -15.52 -5.22
CA ASN A 144 -12.07 -15.38 -3.95
C ASN A 144 -13.39 -16.17 -3.97
N GLN A 145 -14.15 -16.13 -5.08
CA GLN A 145 -15.37 -16.92 -5.20
C GLN A 145 -15.05 -18.42 -5.13
N SER A 146 -14.02 -18.87 -5.84
CA SER A 146 -13.61 -20.28 -5.80
C SER A 146 -13.20 -20.74 -4.39
N HIS A 147 -12.48 -19.90 -3.65
CA HIS A 147 -12.12 -20.20 -2.26
C HIS A 147 -13.35 -20.23 -1.36
N ARG A 148 -14.26 -19.28 -1.53
CA ARG A 148 -15.53 -19.21 -0.79
C ARG A 148 -16.38 -20.45 -1.02
N ASP A 149 -16.48 -20.93 -2.25
CA ASP A 149 -17.26 -22.13 -2.60
C ASP A 149 -16.73 -23.41 -1.94
N ASN A 150 -15.51 -23.40 -1.44
CA ASN A 150 -14.90 -24.51 -0.70
C ASN A 150 -15.09 -24.43 0.82
N LEU A 151 -15.75 -23.38 1.33
CA LEU A 151 -16.07 -23.28 2.76
C LEU A 151 -17.22 -24.25 3.13
N PRO A 152 -17.35 -24.60 4.43
CA PRO A 152 -18.53 -25.28 4.94
C PRO A 152 -19.82 -24.52 4.57
N SER A 153 -20.86 -25.26 4.20
CA SER A 153 -22.13 -24.68 3.73
C SER A 153 -22.79 -23.72 4.73
N GLU A 154 -22.59 -23.98 6.02
CA GLU A 154 -23.09 -23.13 7.10
C GLU A 154 -22.44 -21.74 7.06
N LEU A 155 -21.13 -21.66 6.84
CA LEU A 155 -20.40 -20.40 6.75
C LEU A 155 -20.78 -19.62 5.49
N ILE A 156 -20.91 -20.30 4.34
CA ILE A 156 -21.39 -19.69 3.10
C ILE A 156 -22.76 -19.05 3.32
N SER A 157 -23.69 -19.77 3.98
CA SER A 157 -25.04 -19.30 4.26
C SER A 157 -25.05 -18.07 5.18
N VAL A 158 -24.19 -18.06 6.20
CA VAL A 158 -24.00 -16.91 7.12
C VAL A 158 -23.50 -15.70 6.34
N MET A 159 -22.45 -15.86 5.54
CA MET A 159 -21.87 -14.76 4.77
C MET A 159 -22.90 -14.17 3.79
N GLN A 160 -23.59 -15.02 3.03
CA GLN A 160 -24.61 -14.58 2.07
C GLN A 160 -25.74 -13.81 2.75
N ARG A 161 -26.31 -14.36 3.83
CA ARG A 161 -27.37 -13.68 4.58
C ARG A 161 -26.91 -12.32 5.11
N CYS A 162 -25.75 -12.25 5.74
CA CYS A 162 -25.25 -10.99 6.30
C CYS A 162 -24.98 -9.95 5.21
N GLU A 163 -24.51 -10.34 4.04
CA GLU A 163 -24.31 -9.46 2.89
C GLU A 163 -25.65 -8.94 2.32
N GLU A 164 -26.67 -9.82 2.19
CA GLU A 164 -28.01 -9.43 1.74
C GLU A 164 -28.68 -8.45 2.72
N GLU A 165 -28.41 -8.59 4.03
CA GLU A 165 -28.95 -7.75 5.10
C GLU A 165 -28.08 -6.53 5.44
N SER A 166 -26.96 -6.30 4.73
CA SER A 166 -25.94 -5.24 5.00
C SER A 166 -25.41 -5.31 6.44
N GLN A 167 -25.15 -6.52 6.93
CA GLN A 167 -24.67 -6.83 8.28
C GLN A 167 -23.22 -7.32 8.31
N GLU A 168 -22.40 -6.88 7.38
CA GLU A 168 -20.98 -7.29 7.27
C GLU A 168 -20.14 -6.86 8.49
N ALA A 169 -20.63 -5.89 9.28
CA ALA A 169 -20.02 -5.50 10.55
C ALA A 169 -20.42 -6.38 11.74
N SER A 170 -21.31 -7.35 11.57
CA SER A 170 -21.74 -8.24 12.65
C SER A 170 -20.62 -9.18 13.08
N GLN A 171 -20.63 -9.61 14.35
CA GLN A 171 -19.64 -10.56 14.86
C GLN A 171 -19.74 -11.90 14.11
N GLU A 172 -20.96 -12.35 13.79
CA GLU A 172 -21.21 -13.59 13.06
C GLU A 172 -20.55 -13.58 11.67
N TYR A 173 -20.61 -12.46 10.95
CA TYR A 173 -19.94 -12.29 9.66
C TYR A 173 -18.42 -12.30 9.82
N GLN A 174 -17.89 -11.56 10.82
CA GLN A 174 -16.45 -11.50 11.08
C GLN A 174 -15.90 -12.87 11.46
N ASP A 175 -16.60 -13.64 12.28
CA ASP A 175 -16.20 -15.01 12.64
C ASP A 175 -16.16 -15.94 11.41
N ALA A 176 -17.09 -15.77 10.46
CA ALA A 176 -17.08 -16.53 9.21
C ALA A 176 -15.94 -16.09 8.28
N VAL A 177 -15.61 -14.79 8.23
CA VAL A 177 -14.49 -14.25 7.47
C VAL A 177 -13.14 -14.71 8.04
N ASP A 178 -12.99 -14.81 9.37
CA ASP A 178 -11.77 -15.29 10.03
C ASP A 178 -11.46 -16.76 9.69
N VAL A 179 -12.47 -17.55 9.29
CA VAL A 179 -12.26 -18.92 8.80
C VAL A 179 -11.87 -18.92 7.32
N PHE A 180 -12.30 -17.91 6.56
CA PHE A 180 -11.97 -17.76 5.15
C PHE A 180 -10.50 -17.35 4.93
N TYR A 181 -9.95 -16.49 5.81
CA TYR A 181 -8.58 -15.98 5.76
C TYR A 181 -7.65 -16.69 6.75
#